data_42a81464e0f602868e9ce32c0aaf75be
#
_entry.id   42a81464e0f602868e9ce32c0aaf75be
#
_cell.length_a   1.000
_cell.length_b   1.000
_cell.length_c   1.000
_cell.angle_alpha   90.00
_cell.angle_beta   90.00
_cell.angle_gamma   90.00
#
_symmetry.space_group_name_H-M   'P 1'
#
loop_
_entity.id
_entity.type
_entity.pdbx_description
1 polymer ?
#
loop_
_entity_poly.entity_id
_entity_poly.type
_entity_poly.pdbx_seq_one_letter_code
_entity_poly.pdbx_strand_id
1 'polypeptide(L)'
;MNRYFVGVDLGATSGRVILATLCGEGIALEVLHRFPNRLLSIGGKYYWNIYSLYEEILHGLTLAGQRRIPVDSIGIDTWGVDMACVAADGTLAGLPRAYRDPYTNGVPEEFFRKIPRQEVYRRTGIQIMNFNSLFQLRAARGEGMSALENAASVLFMPDALSYLLTGEKVCEYTILSTSQFMDPRTREIDGALLREAGVDPALFPRVVMPGQRIGVLCDAVARQTGLGAVPVVAVAGHDTASAVAAVPARNGRFAYLSSGTWSLMGIEVPEPIITEESYAMNFTNEGGVDGTVRFLKNITGMWLLEQCRAVWSRQGREYSYCLLYTSPSPRDGLLSR
;
A
#
# COMPACT_ATOMS: atom_id res chain seq x y z
N MET A 1 -11.35 -25.90 16.95
CA MET A 1 -10.88 -26.21 15.58
C MET A 1 -9.89 -25.15 15.18
N ASN A 2 -8.76 -25.51 14.61
CA ASN A 2 -7.84 -24.52 14.08
C ASN A 2 -8.42 -23.89 12.81
N ARG A 3 -8.16 -22.59 12.64
CA ARG A 3 -8.43 -21.87 11.40
C ARG A 3 -7.12 -21.44 10.76
N TYR A 4 -7.09 -21.41 9.43
CA TYR A 4 -5.86 -21.17 8.67
C TYR A 4 -6.07 -20.03 7.68
N PHE A 5 -5.20 -19.06 7.70
CA PHE A 5 -5.25 -17.88 6.84
C PHE A 5 -3.91 -17.71 6.13
N VAL A 6 -3.94 -17.23 4.91
CA VAL A 6 -2.71 -16.85 4.21
C VAL A 6 -2.70 -15.34 4.02
N GLY A 7 -1.68 -14.69 4.58
CA GLY A 7 -1.39 -13.28 4.37
C GLY A 7 -0.27 -13.10 3.36
N VAL A 8 -0.44 -12.17 2.43
CA VAL A 8 0.59 -11.71 1.50
C VAL A 8 0.89 -10.26 1.85
N ASP A 9 2.08 -10.01 2.39
CA ASP A 9 2.55 -8.68 2.82
C ASP A 9 3.68 -8.22 1.90
N LEU A 10 3.41 -7.18 1.12
CA LEU A 10 4.31 -6.63 0.11
C LEU A 10 4.76 -5.21 0.48
N GLY A 11 5.97 -5.08 0.97
CA GLY A 11 6.62 -3.78 1.13
C GLY A 11 7.35 -3.33 -0.14
N ALA A 12 7.83 -2.09 -0.13
CA ALA A 12 8.55 -1.49 -1.27
C ALA A 12 9.91 -2.16 -1.61
N THR A 13 10.43 -3.05 -0.77
CA THR A 13 11.74 -3.71 -0.97
C THR A 13 11.70 -5.22 -0.85
N SER A 14 10.68 -5.79 -0.24
CA SER A 14 10.52 -7.24 -0.05
C SER A 14 9.06 -7.61 0.12
N GLY A 15 8.74 -8.86 -0.18
CA GLY A 15 7.44 -9.46 0.08
C GLY A 15 7.56 -10.75 0.86
N ARG A 16 6.45 -11.17 1.45
CA ARG A 16 6.34 -12.45 2.16
C ARG A 16 4.94 -13.04 2.03
N VAL A 17 4.88 -14.36 1.98
CA VAL A 17 3.65 -15.13 2.12
C VAL A 17 3.70 -15.84 3.45
N ILE A 18 2.69 -15.65 4.28
CA ILE A 18 2.65 -16.06 5.67
C ILE A 18 1.43 -16.94 5.88
N LEU A 19 1.62 -18.11 6.51
CA LEU A 19 0.53 -18.91 7.03
C LEU A 19 0.27 -18.50 8.49
N ALA A 20 -0.95 -18.06 8.76
CA ALA A 20 -1.41 -17.79 10.10
C ALA A 20 -2.34 -18.93 10.56
N THR A 21 -2.06 -19.50 11.73
CA THR A 21 -2.89 -20.51 12.37
C THR A 21 -3.52 -19.91 13.63
N LEU A 22 -4.84 -19.81 13.64
CA LEU A 22 -5.60 -19.39 14.82
C LEU A 22 -6.00 -20.66 15.60
N CYS A 23 -5.52 -20.78 16.81
CA CYS A 23 -5.81 -21.89 17.72
C CYS A 23 -6.24 -21.33 19.09
N GLY A 24 -7.52 -21.47 19.42
CA GLY A 24 -8.09 -20.82 20.61
C GLY A 24 -7.93 -19.30 20.54
N GLU A 25 -7.27 -18.70 21.53
CA GLU A 25 -6.98 -17.27 21.58
C GLU A 25 -5.59 -16.91 21.02
N GLY A 26 -4.82 -17.90 20.56
CA GLY A 26 -3.45 -17.71 20.05
C GLY A 26 -3.37 -17.70 18.53
N ILE A 27 -2.44 -16.91 18.00
CA ILE A 27 -2.09 -16.89 16.60
C ILE A 27 -0.62 -17.33 16.46
N ALA A 28 -0.39 -18.37 15.63
CA ALA A 28 0.95 -18.77 15.21
C ALA A 28 1.18 -18.33 13.76
N LEU A 29 2.33 -17.74 13.50
CA LEU A 29 2.72 -17.25 12.18
C LEU A 29 3.91 -18.05 11.65
N GLU A 30 3.80 -18.54 10.40
CA GLU A 30 4.88 -19.20 9.68
C GLU A 30 5.12 -18.48 8.36
N VAL A 31 6.33 -17.98 8.13
CA VAL A 31 6.72 -17.41 6.83
C VAL A 31 6.99 -18.56 5.88
N LEU A 32 6.08 -18.77 4.93
CA LEU A 32 6.20 -19.81 3.91
C LEU A 32 7.22 -19.42 2.83
N HIS A 33 7.18 -18.16 2.42
CA HIS A 33 8.04 -17.64 1.36
C HIS A 33 8.40 -16.18 1.61
N ARG A 34 9.64 -15.81 1.32
CA ARG A 34 10.14 -14.43 1.36
C ARG A 34 10.93 -14.14 0.09
N PHE A 35 10.68 -12.98 -0.50
CA PHE A 35 11.29 -12.60 -1.78
C PHE A 35 11.59 -11.10 -1.84
N PRO A 36 12.55 -10.67 -2.68
CA PRO A 36 12.83 -9.26 -2.90
C PRO A 36 11.76 -8.64 -3.79
N ASN A 37 11.39 -7.38 -3.51
CA ASN A 37 10.64 -6.54 -4.43
C ASN A 37 11.62 -5.54 -5.04
N ARG A 38 11.83 -5.63 -6.34
CA ARG A 38 12.81 -4.81 -7.06
C ARG A 38 12.13 -3.89 -8.05
N LEU A 39 12.53 -2.63 -8.02
CA LEU A 39 12.18 -1.69 -9.08
C LEU A 39 12.92 -2.05 -10.37
N LEU A 40 12.19 -2.01 -11.47
CA LEU A 40 12.76 -2.05 -12.82
C LEU A 40 13.07 -0.63 -13.28
N SER A 41 14.28 -0.41 -13.77
CA SER A 41 14.65 0.83 -14.46
C SER A 41 14.69 0.55 -15.95
N ILE A 42 13.74 1.14 -16.70
CA ILE A 42 13.59 0.93 -18.15
C ILE A 42 13.48 2.30 -18.81
N GLY A 43 14.43 2.64 -19.68
CA GLY A 43 14.44 3.92 -20.40
C GLY A 43 14.43 5.14 -19.45
N GLY A 44 15.09 5.04 -18.29
CA GLY A 44 15.14 6.11 -17.30
C GLY A 44 13.88 6.25 -16.43
N LYS A 45 12.92 5.37 -16.59
CA LYS A 45 11.66 5.31 -15.82
C LYS A 45 11.65 4.14 -14.85
N TYR A 46 10.94 4.27 -13.73
CA TYR A 46 10.87 3.23 -12.71
C TYR A 46 9.51 2.56 -12.71
N TYR A 47 9.50 1.21 -12.69
CA TYR A 47 8.31 0.38 -12.74
C TYR A 47 8.35 -0.72 -11.68
N TRP A 48 7.17 -1.16 -11.24
CA TRP A 48 7.01 -2.40 -10.48
C TRP A 48 6.84 -3.58 -11.43
N ASN A 49 7.56 -4.67 -11.18
CA ASN A 49 7.35 -5.92 -11.90
C ASN A 49 6.21 -6.72 -11.26
N ILE A 50 4.97 -6.31 -11.53
CA ILE A 50 3.78 -6.93 -10.95
C ILE A 50 3.66 -8.41 -11.30
N TYR A 51 4.16 -8.83 -12.45
CA TYR A 51 4.14 -10.24 -12.87
C TYR A 51 5.10 -11.09 -12.03
N SER A 52 6.29 -10.58 -11.72
CA SER A 52 7.21 -11.25 -10.80
C SER A 52 6.62 -11.35 -9.39
N LEU A 53 5.95 -10.30 -8.91
CA LEU A 53 5.25 -10.34 -7.61
C LEU A 53 4.15 -11.41 -7.61
N TYR A 54 3.39 -11.49 -8.70
CA TYR A 54 2.35 -12.52 -8.86
C TYR A 54 2.94 -13.94 -8.87
N GLU A 55 4.04 -14.19 -9.57
CA GLU A 55 4.75 -15.48 -9.55
C GLU A 55 5.23 -15.87 -8.14
N GLU A 56 5.81 -14.92 -7.40
CA GLU A 56 6.25 -15.15 -6.03
C GLU A 56 5.07 -15.43 -5.07
N ILE A 57 3.94 -14.75 -5.27
CA ILE A 57 2.68 -15.07 -4.55
C ILE A 57 2.22 -16.48 -4.86
N LEU A 58 2.16 -16.86 -6.13
CA LEU A 58 1.77 -18.23 -6.54
C LEU A 58 2.69 -19.29 -5.94
N HIS A 59 4.00 -19.01 -5.89
CA HIS A 59 4.95 -19.92 -5.23
C HIS A 59 4.61 -20.09 -3.75
N GLY A 60 4.40 -19.00 -3.02
CA GLY A 60 4.01 -19.06 -1.60
C GLY A 60 2.66 -19.75 -1.37
N LEU A 61 1.66 -19.50 -2.23
CA LEU A 61 0.37 -20.19 -2.18
C LEU A 61 0.51 -21.69 -2.46
N THR A 62 1.41 -22.09 -3.38
CA THR A 62 1.71 -23.50 -3.64
C THR A 62 2.30 -24.18 -2.39
N LEU A 63 3.20 -23.51 -1.68
CA LEU A 63 3.74 -24.02 -0.41
C LEU A 63 2.64 -24.17 0.65
N ALA A 64 1.65 -23.25 0.69
CA ALA A 64 0.48 -23.39 1.55
C ALA A 64 -0.37 -24.61 1.15
N GLY A 65 -0.62 -24.82 -0.15
CA GLY A 65 -1.37 -25.99 -0.67
C GLY A 65 -0.70 -27.32 -0.33
N GLN A 66 0.63 -27.38 -0.35
CA GLN A 66 1.39 -28.57 0.03
C GLN A 66 1.21 -28.98 1.50
N ARG A 67 0.78 -28.04 2.38
CA ARG A 67 0.46 -28.34 3.78
C ARG A 67 -0.80 -29.21 3.93
N ARG A 68 -1.65 -29.29 2.88
CA ARG A 68 -2.91 -30.06 2.88
C ARG A 68 -3.84 -29.71 4.04
N ILE A 69 -3.88 -28.43 4.41
CA ILE A 69 -4.74 -27.85 5.45
C ILE A 69 -5.85 -27.04 4.78
N PRO A 70 -7.05 -26.94 5.40
CA PRO A 70 -8.14 -26.15 4.87
C PRO A 70 -7.87 -24.66 5.11
N VAL A 71 -7.35 -23.95 4.10
CA VAL A 71 -7.15 -22.50 4.19
C VAL A 71 -8.51 -21.80 4.13
N ASP A 72 -8.82 -20.99 5.15
CA ASP A 72 -10.09 -20.28 5.28
C ASP A 72 -10.19 -19.07 4.35
N SER A 73 -9.10 -18.30 4.22
CA SER A 73 -9.03 -17.17 3.30
C SER A 73 -7.59 -16.70 3.02
N ILE A 74 -7.46 -15.91 1.96
CA ILE A 74 -6.23 -15.22 1.55
C ILE A 74 -6.49 -13.72 1.59
N GLY A 75 -5.53 -12.93 2.10
CA GLY A 75 -5.54 -11.46 2.06
C GLY A 75 -4.21 -10.93 1.55
N ILE A 76 -4.24 -9.77 0.86
CA ILE A 76 -3.06 -9.13 0.29
C ILE A 76 -3.02 -7.67 0.72
N ASP A 77 -1.90 -7.22 1.27
CA ASP A 77 -1.61 -5.82 1.45
C ASP A 77 -0.31 -5.42 0.75
N THR A 78 -0.19 -4.14 0.42
CA THR A 78 0.98 -3.57 -0.25
C THR A 78 1.27 -2.16 0.25
N TRP A 79 2.37 -1.57 -0.25
CA TRP A 79 2.62 -0.14 -0.14
C TRP A 79 1.51 0.69 -0.80
N GLY A 80 1.35 1.95 -0.38
CA GLY A 80 0.31 2.87 -0.85
C GLY A 80 0.55 3.46 -2.24
N VAL A 81 -0.43 4.17 -2.73
CA VAL A 81 -0.49 5.14 -3.84
C VAL A 81 -0.34 4.60 -5.27
N ASP A 82 0.31 3.45 -5.49
CA ASP A 82 0.59 2.95 -6.84
C ASP A 82 -0.55 2.12 -7.43
N MET A 83 -0.68 2.18 -8.74
CA MET A 83 -1.81 1.63 -9.47
C MET A 83 -1.37 0.87 -10.73
N ALA A 84 -2.17 -0.12 -11.12
CA ALA A 84 -2.10 -0.84 -12.38
C ALA A 84 -3.31 -0.53 -13.27
N CYS A 85 -3.11 -0.46 -14.58
CA CYS A 85 -4.16 -0.29 -15.56
C CYS A 85 -4.55 -1.65 -16.14
N VAL A 86 -5.84 -1.92 -16.24
CA VAL A 86 -6.41 -3.13 -16.84
C VAL A 86 -7.11 -2.75 -18.13
N ALA A 87 -6.76 -3.39 -19.23
CA ALA A 87 -7.35 -3.19 -20.55
C ALA A 87 -8.75 -3.85 -20.65
N ALA A 88 -9.47 -3.57 -21.73
CA ALA A 88 -10.82 -4.09 -21.96
C ALA A 88 -10.87 -5.63 -22.08
N ASP A 89 -9.78 -6.26 -22.53
CA ASP A 89 -9.66 -7.72 -22.62
C ASP A 89 -9.31 -8.39 -21.27
N GLY A 90 -9.15 -7.61 -20.20
CA GLY A 90 -8.80 -8.07 -18.87
C GLY A 90 -7.29 -8.24 -18.62
N THR A 91 -6.44 -7.98 -19.60
CA THR A 91 -4.99 -7.98 -19.40
C THR A 91 -4.50 -6.70 -18.74
N LEU A 92 -3.32 -6.73 -18.09
CA LEU A 92 -2.69 -5.52 -17.62
C LEU A 92 -2.14 -4.72 -18.82
N ALA A 93 -2.48 -3.44 -18.89
CA ALA A 93 -2.10 -2.55 -20.00
C ALA A 93 -0.64 -2.07 -19.92
N GLY A 94 0.21 -2.76 -19.17
CA GLY A 94 1.62 -2.46 -18.98
C GLY A 94 2.06 -2.60 -17.53
N LEU A 95 3.32 -2.26 -17.26
CA LEU A 95 3.85 -2.30 -15.89
C LEU A 95 3.41 -1.05 -15.12
N PRO A 96 3.01 -1.20 -13.83
CA PRO A 96 2.71 -0.08 -12.95
C PRO A 96 3.92 0.84 -12.80
N ARG A 97 3.73 2.15 -13.02
CA ARG A 97 4.75 3.17 -12.76
C ARG A 97 4.94 3.31 -11.26
N ALA A 98 6.18 3.37 -10.81
CA ALA A 98 6.45 3.43 -9.38
C ALA A 98 6.39 4.86 -8.84
N TYR A 99 5.88 5.07 -7.64
CA TYR A 99 5.83 6.38 -6.97
C TYR A 99 7.21 7.03 -6.78
N ARG A 100 8.28 6.24 -6.87
CA ARG A 100 9.68 6.71 -6.77
C ARG A 100 10.19 7.33 -8.07
N ASP A 101 9.45 7.20 -9.16
CA ASP A 101 9.77 7.83 -10.42
C ASP A 101 9.51 9.34 -10.34
N PRO A 102 10.41 10.19 -10.84
CA PRO A 102 10.29 11.64 -10.71
C PRO A 102 9.24 12.29 -11.63
N TYR A 103 8.45 11.53 -12.40
CA TYR A 103 7.48 12.05 -13.38
C TYR A 103 6.38 12.95 -12.78
N THR A 104 6.18 12.87 -11.48
CA THR A 104 5.21 13.70 -10.75
C THR A 104 5.80 15.03 -10.25
N ASN A 105 7.10 15.27 -10.46
CA ASN A 105 7.73 16.51 -10.02
C ASN A 105 7.11 17.72 -10.72
N GLY A 106 6.67 18.73 -9.93
CA GLY A 106 6.00 19.93 -10.42
C GLY A 106 4.51 19.78 -10.72
N VAL A 107 3.99 18.54 -10.74
CA VAL A 107 2.57 18.26 -11.05
C VAL A 107 1.63 18.80 -9.97
N PRO A 108 1.91 18.67 -8.65
CA PRO A 108 1.06 19.28 -7.63
C PRO A 108 0.92 20.80 -7.80
N GLU A 109 2.01 21.51 -8.08
CA GLU A 109 2.01 22.96 -8.25
C GLU A 109 1.18 23.38 -9.47
N GLU A 110 1.21 22.60 -10.55
CA GLU A 110 0.35 22.80 -11.72
C GLU A 110 -1.12 22.56 -11.37
N PHE A 111 -1.42 21.47 -10.69
CA PHE A 111 -2.77 21.10 -10.29
C PHE A 111 -3.40 22.15 -9.37
N PHE A 112 -2.62 22.68 -8.42
CA PHE A 112 -3.10 23.70 -7.45
C PHE A 112 -3.38 25.07 -8.06
N ARG A 113 -2.98 25.33 -9.30
CA ARG A 113 -3.42 26.54 -10.04
C ARG A 113 -4.90 26.46 -10.43
N LYS A 114 -5.46 25.25 -10.47
CA LYS A 114 -6.88 25.00 -10.81
C LYS A 114 -7.74 24.76 -9.58
N ILE A 115 -7.29 23.89 -8.68
CA ILE A 115 -7.93 23.65 -7.39
C ILE A 115 -6.93 23.97 -6.29
N PRO A 116 -7.19 24.99 -5.46
CA PRO A 116 -6.24 25.42 -4.42
C PRO A 116 -5.83 24.26 -3.50
N ARG A 117 -4.56 24.23 -3.10
CA ARG A 117 -3.97 23.18 -2.24
C ARG A 117 -4.81 22.92 -0.97
N GLN A 118 -5.26 23.99 -0.31
CA GLN A 118 -6.10 23.91 0.88
C GLN A 118 -7.45 23.27 0.60
N GLU A 119 -8.04 23.53 -0.57
CA GLU A 119 -9.30 22.92 -0.97
C GLU A 119 -9.15 21.43 -1.24
N VAL A 120 -8.05 20.98 -1.89
CA VAL A 120 -7.75 19.57 -2.06
C VAL A 120 -7.61 18.88 -0.69
N TYR A 121 -6.88 19.50 0.25
CA TYR A 121 -6.76 18.96 1.61
C TYR A 121 -8.10 18.93 2.35
N ARG A 122 -8.88 20.01 2.28
CA ARG A 122 -10.20 20.09 2.92
C ARG A 122 -11.16 18.99 2.47
N ARG A 123 -11.06 18.58 1.20
CA ARG A 123 -11.89 17.52 0.60
C ARG A 123 -11.40 16.13 0.96
N THR A 124 -10.10 15.91 1.01
CA THR A 124 -9.50 14.58 1.12
C THR A 124 -8.85 14.30 2.48
N GLY A 125 -8.44 15.32 3.22
CA GLY A 125 -7.71 15.18 4.48
C GLY A 125 -6.32 14.56 4.35
N ILE A 126 -5.83 14.35 3.12
CA ILE A 126 -4.59 13.60 2.88
C ILE A 126 -3.39 14.55 2.82
N GLN A 127 -2.32 14.17 3.52
CA GLN A 127 -1.02 14.83 3.43
C GLN A 127 -0.58 14.99 1.97
N ILE A 128 -0.22 16.19 1.59
CA ILE A 128 0.16 16.48 0.22
C ILE A 128 1.61 16.03 -0.02
N MET A 129 1.74 15.01 -0.86
CA MET A 129 3.00 14.48 -1.36
C MET A 129 2.94 14.44 -2.88
N ASN A 130 4.04 14.77 -3.56
CA ASN A 130 4.07 14.82 -5.03
C ASN A 130 3.70 13.50 -5.71
N PHE A 131 3.95 12.38 -5.06
CA PHE A 131 3.70 11.04 -5.55
C PHE A 131 2.30 10.47 -5.22
N ASN A 132 1.40 11.23 -4.59
CA ASN A 132 0.04 10.74 -4.35
C ASN A 132 -0.66 10.40 -5.68
N SER A 133 -1.54 9.40 -5.64
CA SER A 133 -2.16 8.82 -6.84
C SER A 133 -2.84 9.85 -7.74
N LEU A 134 -3.45 10.89 -7.15
CA LEU A 134 -4.06 12.00 -7.91
C LEU A 134 -3.04 12.66 -8.85
N PHE A 135 -1.84 12.93 -8.35
CA PHE A 135 -0.79 13.57 -9.14
C PHE A 135 -0.11 12.60 -10.10
N GLN A 136 -0.02 11.32 -9.75
CA GLN A 136 0.41 10.25 -10.65
C GLN A 136 -0.50 10.16 -11.87
N LEU A 137 -1.81 10.15 -11.67
CA LEU A 137 -2.82 10.11 -12.74
C LEU A 137 -2.74 11.37 -13.62
N ARG A 138 -2.62 12.55 -13.01
CA ARG A 138 -2.45 13.81 -13.74
C ARG A 138 -1.19 13.80 -14.59
N ALA A 139 -0.06 13.32 -14.05
CA ALA A 139 1.19 13.18 -14.78
C ALA A 139 1.08 12.19 -15.94
N ALA A 140 0.48 11.03 -15.69
CA ALA A 140 0.27 9.98 -16.70
C ALA A 140 -0.58 10.49 -17.88
N ARG A 141 -1.64 11.27 -17.62
CA ARG A 141 -2.44 11.93 -18.68
C ARG A 141 -1.62 12.98 -19.42
N GLY A 142 -0.82 13.77 -18.71
CA GLY A 142 0.05 14.79 -19.32
C GLY A 142 1.13 14.20 -20.24
N GLU A 143 1.67 13.03 -19.89
CA GLU A 143 2.64 12.28 -20.72
C GLU A 143 1.98 11.47 -21.85
N GLY A 144 0.64 11.36 -21.93
CA GLY A 144 -0.04 10.47 -22.88
C GLY A 144 0.31 9.00 -22.64
N MET A 145 0.34 8.57 -21.35
CA MET A 145 0.70 7.20 -21.01
C MET A 145 -0.31 6.20 -21.60
N SER A 146 0.10 5.39 -22.56
CA SER A 146 -0.77 4.46 -23.29
C SER A 146 -1.49 3.46 -22.39
N ALA A 147 -0.89 3.07 -21.27
CA ALA A 147 -1.53 2.20 -20.30
C ALA A 147 -2.80 2.82 -19.71
N LEU A 148 -2.77 4.12 -19.37
CA LEU A 148 -3.93 4.85 -18.86
C LEU A 148 -4.93 5.21 -19.98
N GLU A 149 -4.43 5.54 -21.17
CA GLU A 149 -5.25 5.86 -22.35
C GLU A 149 -6.15 4.68 -22.76
N ASN A 150 -5.65 3.45 -22.64
CA ASN A 150 -6.34 2.22 -23.01
C ASN A 150 -6.93 1.46 -21.80
N ALA A 151 -6.95 2.07 -20.62
CA ALA A 151 -7.48 1.43 -19.44
C ALA A 151 -9.01 1.33 -19.48
N ALA A 152 -9.53 0.13 -19.23
CA ALA A 152 -10.93 -0.09 -18.89
C ALA A 152 -11.17 -0.08 -17.38
N SER A 153 -10.11 -0.25 -16.58
CA SER A 153 -10.13 -0.09 -15.13
C SER A 153 -8.74 0.28 -14.61
N VAL A 154 -8.73 0.99 -13.49
CA VAL A 154 -7.52 1.30 -12.70
C VAL A 154 -7.68 0.65 -11.33
N LEU A 155 -6.68 -0.12 -10.92
CA LEU A 155 -6.67 -0.87 -9.67
C LEU A 155 -5.44 -0.48 -8.85
N PHE A 156 -5.57 -0.30 -7.54
CA PHE A 156 -4.40 -0.20 -6.66
C PHE A 156 -3.62 -1.52 -6.63
N MET A 157 -2.37 -1.48 -6.22
CA MET A 157 -1.50 -2.66 -6.28
C MET A 157 -2.07 -3.90 -5.59
N PRO A 158 -2.63 -3.85 -4.36
CA PRO A 158 -3.20 -5.05 -3.72
C PRO A 158 -4.47 -5.53 -4.45
N ASP A 159 -5.26 -4.59 -4.99
CA ASP A 159 -6.46 -4.91 -5.76
C ASP A 159 -6.10 -5.56 -7.10
N ALA A 160 -5.06 -5.08 -7.77
CA ALA A 160 -4.57 -5.65 -9.02
C ALA A 160 -4.04 -7.08 -8.82
N LEU A 161 -3.31 -7.35 -7.73
CA LEU A 161 -2.85 -8.70 -7.38
C LEU A 161 -4.01 -9.61 -7.01
N SER A 162 -4.99 -9.10 -6.24
CA SER A 162 -6.23 -9.84 -5.94
C SER A 162 -7.03 -10.14 -7.21
N TYR A 163 -7.09 -9.19 -8.16
CA TYR A 163 -7.70 -9.39 -9.47
C TYR A 163 -7.02 -10.51 -10.25
N LEU A 164 -5.69 -10.54 -10.28
CA LEU A 164 -4.95 -11.63 -10.96
C LEU A 164 -5.21 -13.01 -10.34
N LEU A 165 -5.55 -13.07 -9.04
CA LEU A 165 -5.90 -14.31 -8.37
C LEU A 165 -7.37 -14.74 -8.58
N THR A 166 -8.29 -13.78 -8.73
CA THR A 166 -9.74 -14.02 -8.66
C THR A 166 -10.51 -13.71 -9.94
N GLY A 167 -10.01 -12.75 -10.74
CA GLY A 167 -10.75 -12.13 -11.85
C GLY A 167 -11.68 -10.99 -11.42
N GLU A 168 -11.81 -10.70 -10.11
CA GLU A 168 -12.73 -9.69 -9.57
C GLU A 168 -12.04 -8.34 -9.38
N LYS A 169 -12.67 -7.27 -9.88
CA LYS A 169 -12.17 -5.90 -9.79
C LYS A 169 -12.84 -5.17 -8.64
N VAL A 170 -12.06 -4.68 -7.72
CA VAL A 170 -12.49 -3.90 -6.55
C VAL A 170 -11.52 -2.76 -6.29
N CYS A 171 -11.91 -1.84 -5.41
CA CYS A 171 -11.07 -0.78 -4.87
C CYS A 171 -11.16 -0.86 -3.35
N GLU A 172 -10.13 -1.37 -2.68
CA GLU A 172 -10.17 -1.52 -1.22
C GLU A 172 -10.00 -0.15 -0.55
N TYR A 173 -10.79 0.09 0.50
CA TYR A 173 -10.95 1.38 1.17
C TYR A 173 -9.64 1.94 1.73
N THR A 174 -8.82 1.14 2.42
CA THR A 174 -7.64 1.66 3.11
C THR A 174 -6.54 2.06 2.13
N ILE A 175 -6.37 1.33 1.02
CA ILE A 175 -5.44 1.69 -0.04
C ILE A 175 -5.96 2.89 -0.85
N LEU A 176 -7.26 2.93 -1.18
CA LEU A 176 -7.90 4.06 -1.83
C LEU A 176 -7.72 5.35 -1.04
N SER A 177 -7.78 5.27 0.28
CA SER A 177 -7.64 6.44 1.15
C SER A 177 -6.28 7.14 1.02
N THR A 178 -5.23 6.45 0.53
CA THR A 178 -3.91 7.07 0.30
C THR A 178 -3.86 7.95 -0.94
N SER A 179 -4.85 7.90 -1.78
CA SER A 179 -4.84 8.38 -3.17
C SER A 179 -4.88 9.89 -3.35
N GLN A 180 -5.42 10.64 -2.39
CA GLN A 180 -5.76 12.06 -2.46
C GLN A 180 -6.93 12.40 -3.41
N PHE A 181 -7.82 11.43 -3.69
CA PHE A 181 -9.08 11.65 -4.39
C PHE A 181 -10.26 10.89 -3.77
N MET A 182 -10.20 10.57 -2.49
CA MET A 182 -11.32 10.04 -1.70
C MET A 182 -11.75 11.06 -0.64
N ASP A 183 -13.06 11.25 -0.47
CA ASP A 183 -13.58 11.97 0.69
C ASP A 183 -13.64 11.01 1.90
N PRO A 184 -12.88 11.26 2.97
CA PRO A 184 -12.83 10.35 4.12
C PRO A 184 -14.11 10.34 4.96
N ARG A 185 -15.02 11.31 4.78
CA ARG A 185 -16.31 11.39 5.48
C ARG A 185 -17.35 10.48 4.84
N THR A 186 -17.44 10.51 3.50
CA THR A 186 -18.37 9.67 2.73
C THR A 186 -17.74 8.34 2.33
N ARG A 187 -16.40 8.25 2.32
CA ARG A 187 -15.61 7.11 1.82
C ARG A 187 -15.81 6.85 0.33
N GLU A 188 -16.21 7.87 -0.38
CA GLU A 188 -16.46 7.83 -1.81
C GLU A 188 -15.34 8.52 -2.58
N ILE A 189 -15.19 8.13 -3.85
CA ILE A 189 -14.24 8.75 -4.77
C ILE A 189 -14.74 10.17 -5.11
N ASP A 190 -13.89 11.16 -4.94
CA ASP A 190 -14.12 12.52 -5.40
C ASP A 190 -13.95 12.62 -6.93
N GLY A 191 -15.02 12.38 -7.64
CA GLY A 191 -15.02 12.40 -9.10
C GLY A 191 -14.65 13.76 -9.70
N ALA A 192 -14.80 14.88 -8.96
CA ALA A 192 -14.39 16.18 -9.47
C ALA A 192 -12.87 16.35 -9.46
N LEU A 193 -12.17 15.85 -8.43
CA LEU A 193 -10.71 15.82 -8.40
C LEU A 193 -10.14 14.93 -9.52
N LEU A 194 -10.74 13.76 -9.76
CA LEU A 194 -10.31 12.88 -10.85
C LEU A 194 -10.54 13.51 -12.23
N ARG A 195 -11.70 14.11 -12.47
CA ARG A 195 -11.97 14.80 -13.75
C ARG A 195 -11.00 15.96 -13.98
N GLU A 196 -10.63 16.71 -12.94
CA GLU A 196 -9.60 17.75 -13.06
C GLU A 196 -8.21 17.18 -13.36
N ALA A 197 -7.90 15.98 -12.85
CA ALA A 197 -6.69 15.25 -13.25
C ALA A 197 -6.76 14.70 -14.69
N GLY A 198 -7.90 14.80 -15.37
CA GLY A 198 -8.15 14.29 -16.71
C GLY A 198 -8.50 12.80 -16.75
N VAL A 199 -9.04 12.26 -15.66
CA VAL A 199 -9.36 10.83 -15.50
C VAL A 199 -10.85 10.65 -15.22
N ASP A 200 -11.46 9.69 -15.94
CA ASP A 200 -12.85 9.33 -15.70
C ASP A 200 -12.96 8.53 -14.37
N PRO A 201 -13.77 8.99 -13.41
CA PRO A 201 -14.02 8.23 -12.18
C PRO A 201 -14.57 6.81 -12.41
N ALA A 202 -15.23 6.56 -13.52
CA ALA A 202 -15.76 5.24 -13.87
C ALA A 202 -14.68 4.17 -14.11
N LEU A 203 -13.42 4.57 -14.26
CA LEU A 203 -12.29 3.64 -14.33
C LEU A 203 -12.01 2.92 -13.01
N PHE A 204 -12.48 3.46 -11.88
CA PHE A 204 -12.32 2.85 -10.58
C PHE A 204 -13.53 1.97 -10.25
N PRO A 205 -13.33 0.70 -9.89
CA PRO A 205 -14.42 -0.21 -9.55
C PRO A 205 -15.03 0.14 -8.18
N ARG A 206 -16.04 -0.63 -7.79
CA ARG A 206 -16.72 -0.44 -6.49
C ARG A 206 -15.76 -0.50 -5.32
N VAL A 207 -15.98 0.36 -4.34
CA VAL A 207 -15.22 0.36 -3.08
C VAL A 207 -15.67 -0.82 -2.23
N VAL A 208 -14.68 -1.51 -1.61
CA VAL A 208 -14.90 -2.57 -0.64
C VAL A 208 -14.19 -2.24 0.68
N MET A 209 -14.78 -2.66 1.79
CA MET A 209 -14.21 -2.48 3.11
C MET A 209 -13.38 -3.70 3.53
N PRO A 210 -12.37 -3.54 4.42
CA PRO A 210 -11.71 -4.67 5.06
C PRO A 210 -12.71 -5.67 5.64
N GLY A 211 -12.44 -6.97 5.48
CA GLY A 211 -13.32 -8.07 5.88
C GLY A 211 -14.31 -8.51 4.80
N GLN A 212 -14.52 -7.74 3.74
CA GLN A 212 -15.42 -8.15 2.65
C GLN A 212 -14.73 -9.13 1.71
N ARG A 213 -15.49 -10.13 1.26
CA ARG A 213 -15.03 -11.08 0.25
C ARG A 213 -14.92 -10.39 -1.11
N ILE A 214 -13.75 -10.50 -1.74
CA ILE A 214 -13.49 -10.05 -3.12
C ILE A 214 -14.01 -11.11 -4.10
N GLY A 215 -13.55 -12.35 -3.96
CA GLY A 215 -13.89 -13.47 -4.81
C GLY A 215 -13.37 -14.78 -4.24
N VAL A 216 -13.14 -15.76 -5.12
CA VAL A 216 -12.40 -16.99 -4.85
C VAL A 216 -11.25 -17.11 -5.83
N LEU A 217 -10.25 -17.90 -5.51
CA LEU A 217 -9.19 -18.24 -6.47
C LEU A 217 -9.82 -18.75 -7.78
N CYS A 218 -9.42 -18.18 -8.90
CA CYS A 218 -9.86 -18.67 -10.20
C CYS A 218 -9.34 -20.09 -10.43
N ASP A 219 -10.01 -20.87 -11.30
CA ASP A 219 -9.72 -22.29 -11.53
C ASP A 219 -8.25 -22.58 -11.87
N ALA A 220 -7.60 -21.69 -12.62
CA ALA A 220 -6.21 -21.85 -12.99
C ALA A 220 -5.30 -21.77 -11.77
N VAL A 221 -5.49 -20.75 -10.93
CA VAL A 221 -4.73 -20.54 -9.69
C VAL A 221 -5.04 -21.64 -8.67
N ALA A 222 -6.31 -22.00 -8.50
CA ALA A 222 -6.72 -23.04 -7.58
C ALA A 222 -6.06 -24.40 -7.91
N ARG A 223 -5.99 -24.76 -9.20
CA ARG A 223 -5.30 -25.98 -9.65
C ARG A 223 -3.79 -25.89 -9.49
N GLN A 224 -3.18 -24.78 -9.89
CA GLN A 224 -1.73 -24.58 -9.83
C GLN A 224 -1.21 -24.65 -8.39
N THR A 225 -1.92 -24.04 -7.45
CA THR A 225 -1.51 -23.96 -6.04
C THR A 225 -1.95 -25.16 -5.20
N GLY A 226 -2.91 -25.96 -5.70
CA GLY A 226 -3.51 -27.07 -4.97
C GLY A 226 -4.42 -26.67 -3.81
N LEU A 227 -4.77 -25.37 -3.70
CA LEU A 227 -5.61 -24.84 -2.60
C LEU A 227 -7.11 -25.03 -2.84
N GLY A 228 -7.55 -25.20 -4.09
CA GLY A 228 -8.97 -25.18 -4.44
C GLY A 228 -9.56 -23.77 -4.44
N ALA A 229 -10.89 -23.68 -4.34
CA ALA A 229 -11.64 -22.40 -4.41
C ALA A 229 -11.61 -21.63 -3.08
N VAL A 230 -10.41 -21.27 -2.61
CA VAL A 230 -10.23 -20.50 -1.38
C VAL A 230 -10.71 -19.05 -1.58
N PRO A 231 -11.48 -18.47 -0.64
CA PRO A 231 -11.86 -17.06 -0.68
C PRO A 231 -10.66 -16.12 -0.60
N VAL A 232 -10.67 -15.06 -1.42
CA VAL A 232 -9.82 -13.89 -1.29
C VAL A 232 -10.64 -12.80 -0.64
N VAL A 233 -10.14 -12.24 0.45
CA VAL A 233 -10.82 -11.27 1.30
C VAL A 233 -10.06 -9.95 1.27
N ALA A 234 -10.76 -8.84 1.13
CA ALA A 234 -10.19 -7.52 1.33
C ALA A 234 -9.70 -7.41 2.77
N VAL A 235 -8.39 -7.28 2.94
CA VAL A 235 -7.78 -6.89 4.22
C VAL A 235 -7.55 -5.38 4.18
N ALA A 236 -6.92 -4.78 5.19
CA ALA A 236 -6.41 -3.44 5.03
C ALA A 236 -5.32 -3.45 3.95
N GLY A 237 -5.68 -3.09 2.72
CA GLY A 237 -4.81 -3.21 1.53
C GLY A 237 -3.56 -2.32 1.58
N HIS A 238 -3.56 -1.28 2.42
CA HIS A 238 -2.37 -0.49 2.75
C HIS A 238 -1.60 -1.15 3.90
N ASP A 239 -0.33 -1.55 3.67
CA ASP A 239 0.54 -2.26 4.61
C ASP A 239 0.58 -1.63 6.02
N THR A 240 0.61 -0.29 6.07
CA THR A 240 0.55 0.43 7.34
C THR A 240 -0.81 0.29 8.04
N ALA A 241 -1.91 0.19 7.30
CA ALA A 241 -3.23 -0.04 7.92
C ALA A 241 -3.31 -1.45 8.51
N SER A 242 -2.77 -2.46 7.82
CA SER A 242 -2.61 -3.82 8.34
C SER A 242 -1.73 -3.85 9.59
N ALA A 243 -0.61 -3.12 9.59
CA ALA A 243 0.28 -3.03 10.75
C ALA A 243 -0.42 -2.36 11.96
N VAL A 244 -1.21 -1.30 11.75
CA VAL A 244 -1.94 -0.62 12.83
C VAL A 244 -3.04 -1.52 13.40
N ALA A 245 -3.76 -2.26 12.55
CA ALA A 245 -4.76 -3.23 12.98
C ALA A 245 -4.17 -4.35 13.87
N ALA A 246 -2.88 -4.66 13.71
CA ALA A 246 -2.17 -5.66 14.50
C ALA A 246 -1.58 -5.13 15.82
N VAL A 247 -1.72 -3.83 16.13
CA VAL A 247 -1.21 -3.26 17.38
C VAL A 247 -1.97 -3.83 18.58
N PRO A 248 -1.29 -4.44 19.58
CA PRO A 248 -1.94 -5.02 20.74
C PRO A 248 -2.36 -3.94 21.74
N ALA A 249 -3.16 -2.99 21.30
CA ALA A 249 -3.66 -1.91 22.14
C ALA A 249 -4.65 -2.43 23.21
N ARG A 250 -4.51 -1.95 24.44
CA ARG A 250 -5.40 -2.34 25.54
C ARG A 250 -6.73 -1.58 25.56
N ASN A 251 -6.78 -0.46 24.88
CA ASN A 251 -7.98 0.39 24.73
C ASN A 251 -7.87 1.23 23.46
N GLY A 252 -8.95 1.94 23.11
CA GLY A 252 -9.00 2.79 21.90
C GLY A 252 -8.18 4.09 21.98
N ARG A 253 -7.44 4.34 23.06
CA ARG A 253 -6.58 5.52 23.22
C ARG A 253 -5.11 5.11 23.17
N PHE A 254 -4.58 4.98 21.98
CA PHE A 254 -3.17 4.66 21.78
C PHE A 254 -2.58 5.51 20.65
N ALA A 255 -1.29 5.73 20.70
CA ALA A 255 -0.50 6.22 19.59
C ALA A 255 0.38 5.08 19.08
N TYR A 256 0.60 5.06 17.79
CA TYR A 256 1.47 4.08 17.15
C TYR A 256 2.61 4.75 16.39
N LEU A 257 3.68 4.02 16.21
CA LEU A 257 4.78 4.37 15.32
C LEU A 257 5.10 3.15 14.45
N SER A 258 4.65 3.18 13.21
CA SER A 258 5.09 2.21 12.19
C SER A 258 6.42 2.70 11.64
N SER A 259 7.51 2.03 12.00
CA SER A 259 8.87 2.44 11.66
C SER A 259 9.50 1.50 10.66
N GLY A 260 9.77 2.02 9.47
CA GLY A 260 10.42 1.32 8.37
C GLY A 260 11.20 2.31 7.51
N THR A 261 11.19 2.14 6.20
CA THR A 261 11.73 3.12 5.24
C THR A 261 11.11 4.50 5.49
N TRP A 262 9.78 4.54 5.66
CA TRP A 262 9.03 5.64 6.25
C TRP A 262 8.76 5.37 7.72
N SER A 263 8.56 6.42 8.51
CA SER A 263 8.02 6.34 9.86
C SER A 263 6.67 7.03 9.87
N LEU A 264 5.62 6.29 10.22
CA LEU A 264 4.25 6.79 10.29
C LEU A 264 3.83 6.84 11.75
N MET A 265 3.71 8.04 12.29
CA MET A 265 3.29 8.26 13.68
C MET A 265 1.88 8.81 13.70
N GLY A 266 1.00 8.16 14.46
CA GLY A 266 -0.41 8.56 14.48
C GLY A 266 -1.23 7.94 15.60
N ILE A 267 -2.52 8.22 15.51
CA ILE A 267 -3.58 7.68 16.36
C ILE A 267 -4.70 7.15 15.47
N GLU A 268 -5.54 6.31 16.03
CA GLU A 268 -6.76 5.85 15.38
C GLU A 268 -7.97 6.58 15.97
N VAL A 269 -8.82 7.14 15.11
CA VAL A 269 -9.97 7.95 15.50
C VAL A 269 -11.21 7.53 14.71
N PRO A 270 -12.44 7.73 15.26
CA PRO A 270 -13.67 7.35 14.56
C PRO A 270 -13.99 8.24 13.34
N GLU A 271 -13.58 9.51 13.37
CA GLU A 271 -13.90 10.51 12.35
C GLU A 271 -12.63 11.26 11.89
N PRO A 272 -12.57 11.72 10.63
CA PRO A 272 -11.40 12.43 10.12
C PRO A 272 -11.21 13.80 10.80
N ILE A 273 -9.96 14.15 11.10
CA ILE A 273 -9.56 15.44 11.66
C ILE A 273 -9.01 16.30 10.54
N ILE A 274 -9.86 17.17 9.98
CA ILE A 274 -9.51 18.06 8.86
C ILE A 274 -9.76 19.50 9.31
N THR A 275 -8.70 20.13 9.81
CA THR A 275 -8.69 21.52 10.33
C THR A 275 -7.57 22.33 9.69
N GLU A 276 -7.56 23.63 9.92
CA GLU A 276 -6.46 24.50 9.48
C GLU A 276 -5.13 24.09 10.13
N GLU A 277 -5.16 23.65 11.39
CA GLU A 277 -3.98 23.20 12.10
C GLU A 277 -3.45 21.89 11.52
N SER A 278 -4.33 20.91 11.24
CA SER A 278 -3.92 19.64 10.63
C SER A 278 -3.37 19.85 9.22
N TYR A 279 -3.93 20.80 8.46
CA TYR A 279 -3.42 21.22 7.17
C TYR A 279 -2.03 21.87 7.30
N ALA A 280 -1.89 22.86 8.19
CA ALA A 280 -0.63 23.58 8.39
C ALA A 280 0.50 22.64 8.86
N MET A 281 0.17 21.66 9.69
CA MET A 281 1.11 20.63 10.16
C MET A 281 1.28 19.48 9.17
N ASN A 282 0.54 19.46 8.07
CA ASN A 282 0.57 18.43 7.01
C ASN A 282 0.32 17.01 7.56
N PHE A 283 -0.75 16.85 8.34
CA PHE A 283 -1.25 15.55 8.78
C PHE A 283 -2.13 14.91 7.69
N THR A 284 -2.29 13.58 7.77
CA THR A 284 -3.10 12.79 6.85
C THR A 284 -4.18 12.01 7.60
N ASN A 285 -5.32 11.77 6.93
CA ASN A 285 -6.47 11.03 7.42
C ASN A 285 -6.68 9.80 6.53
N GLU A 286 -5.97 8.73 6.79
CA GLU A 286 -6.04 7.51 6.00
C GLU A 286 -7.02 6.51 6.60
N GLY A 287 -7.62 5.67 5.76
CA GLY A 287 -8.57 4.65 6.20
C GLY A 287 -7.95 3.61 7.13
N GLY A 288 -8.67 3.27 8.19
CA GLY A 288 -8.36 2.18 9.10
C GLY A 288 -9.33 1.01 8.95
N VAL A 289 -9.09 -0.07 9.68
CA VAL A 289 -9.99 -1.22 9.79
C VAL A 289 -11.25 -0.82 10.57
N ASP A 290 -12.37 -1.51 10.37
CA ASP A 290 -13.66 -1.24 11.02
C ASP A 290 -14.21 0.18 10.77
N GLY A 291 -13.78 0.81 9.67
CA GLY A 291 -14.24 2.14 9.29
C GLY A 291 -13.66 3.27 10.14
N THR A 292 -12.60 3.02 10.88
CA THR A 292 -11.83 4.05 11.57
C THR A 292 -10.99 4.88 10.60
N VAL A 293 -10.41 5.97 11.10
CA VAL A 293 -9.47 6.82 10.40
C VAL A 293 -8.15 6.82 11.16
N ARG A 294 -7.07 6.57 10.46
CA ARG A 294 -5.71 6.73 10.95
C ARG A 294 -5.28 8.19 10.73
N PHE A 295 -5.36 8.98 11.78
CA PHE A 295 -4.84 10.34 11.78
C PHE A 295 -3.35 10.31 12.10
N LEU A 296 -2.51 10.56 11.11
CA LEU A 296 -1.08 10.33 11.21
C LEU A 296 -0.26 11.37 10.44
N LYS A 297 1.04 11.32 10.65
CA LYS A 297 2.03 12.07 9.88
C LYS A 297 3.07 11.11 9.32
N ASN A 298 3.30 11.19 8.00
CA ASN A 298 4.41 10.52 7.35
C ASN A 298 5.69 11.30 7.62
N ILE A 299 6.69 10.62 8.15
CA ILE A 299 8.00 11.15 8.49
C ILE A 299 9.03 10.34 7.72
N THR A 300 10.07 10.98 7.21
CA THR A 300 11.19 10.27 6.61
C THR A 300 11.89 9.43 7.69
N GLY A 301 11.69 8.12 7.66
CA GLY A 301 12.18 7.19 8.67
C GLY A 301 13.62 6.72 8.42
N MET A 302 13.80 5.39 8.39
CA MET A 302 15.10 4.75 8.19
C MET A 302 15.73 5.01 6.81
N TRP A 303 14.98 5.60 5.87
CA TRP A 303 15.50 5.96 4.54
C TRP A 303 16.76 6.84 4.64
N LEU A 304 16.80 7.79 5.57
CA LEU A 304 18.00 8.63 5.77
C LEU A 304 19.22 7.80 6.13
N LEU A 305 19.06 6.85 7.05
CA LEU A 305 20.13 5.95 7.44
C LEU A 305 20.57 5.07 6.27
N GLU A 306 19.64 4.55 5.48
CA GLU A 306 19.94 3.76 4.29
C GLU A 306 20.71 4.56 3.24
N GLN A 307 20.36 5.84 3.03
CA GLN A 307 21.11 6.71 2.13
C GLN A 307 22.54 6.95 2.66
N CYS A 308 22.71 7.17 3.95
CA CYS A 308 24.05 7.28 4.56
C CYS A 308 24.85 6.00 4.34
N ARG A 309 24.26 4.83 4.61
CA ARG A 309 24.92 3.54 4.40
C ARG A 309 25.30 3.32 2.94
N ALA A 310 24.43 3.66 2.01
CA ALA A 310 24.69 3.56 0.57
C ALA A 310 25.84 4.49 0.13
N VAL A 311 25.96 5.68 0.71
CA VAL A 311 27.09 6.60 0.46
C VAL A 311 28.39 6.00 1.01
N TRP A 312 28.38 5.51 2.24
CA TRP A 312 29.57 4.91 2.85
C TRP A 312 30.04 3.66 2.11
N SER A 313 29.11 2.79 1.70
CA SER A 313 29.43 1.59 0.90
C SER A 313 30.10 1.96 -0.42
N ARG A 314 29.62 3.00 -1.12
CA ARG A 314 30.28 3.52 -2.34
C ARG A 314 31.72 4.05 -2.07
N GLN A 315 31.98 4.47 -0.84
CA GLN A 315 33.32 4.90 -0.39
C GLN A 315 34.18 3.73 0.14
N GLY A 316 33.72 2.48 -0.02
CA GLY A 316 34.40 1.29 0.47
C GLY A 316 34.26 1.06 1.98
N ARG A 317 33.29 1.69 2.64
CA ARG A 317 33.02 1.57 4.07
C ARG A 317 31.68 0.90 4.31
N GLU A 318 31.69 -0.32 4.78
CA GLU A 318 30.47 -1.06 5.10
C GLU A 318 30.18 -1.03 6.60
N TYR A 319 29.00 -0.52 6.96
CA TYR A 319 28.53 -0.49 8.35
C TYR A 319 27.27 -1.34 8.49
N SER A 320 27.35 -2.37 9.33
CA SER A 320 26.17 -3.15 9.71
C SER A 320 25.25 -2.34 10.63
N TYR A 321 23.98 -2.70 10.68
CA TYR A 321 23.04 -2.10 11.64
C TYR A 321 23.50 -2.29 13.09
N CYS A 322 24.02 -3.47 13.43
CA CYS A 322 24.54 -3.74 14.76
C CYS A 322 25.67 -2.77 15.13
N LEU A 323 26.61 -2.52 14.21
CA LEU A 323 27.71 -1.60 14.44
C LEU A 323 27.20 -0.17 14.65
N LEU A 324 26.24 0.29 13.82
CA LEU A 324 25.66 1.62 13.95
C LEU A 324 24.89 1.78 15.25
N TYR A 325 24.14 0.75 15.66
CA TYR A 325 23.37 0.75 16.90
C TYR A 325 24.28 0.75 18.14
N THR A 326 25.38 0.01 18.11
CA THR A 326 26.30 -0.10 19.25
C THR A 326 27.39 0.98 19.26
N SER A 327 27.49 1.83 18.23
CA SER A 327 28.46 2.92 18.19
C SER A 327 28.13 3.97 19.25
N PRO A 328 29.15 4.46 20.01
CA PRO A 328 28.95 5.49 21.01
C PRO A 328 28.33 6.76 20.40
N SER A 329 27.30 7.28 21.03
CA SER A 329 26.68 8.56 20.68
C SER A 329 27.05 9.60 21.75
N PRO A 330 27.20 10.89 21.40
CA PRO A 330 27.32 11.94 22.39
C PRO A 330 26.13 12.03 23.36
N ARG A 331 25.01 11.40 23.00
CA ARG A 331 23.80 11.32 23.85
C ARG A 331 23.84 10.16 24.85
N ASP A 332 24.76 9.22 24.71
CA ASP A 332 24.89 8.04 25.58
C ASP A 332 25.64 8.38 26.90
N GLY A 333 26.15 9.58 27.03
CA GLY A 333 26.79 10.06 28.25
C GLY A 333 25.80 10.45 29.34
N LEU A 334 26.31 10.64 30.57
CA LEU A 334 25.57 11.06 31.77
C LEU A 334 24.79 12.39 31.63
N LEU A 335 24.92 13.07 30.50
CA LEU A 335 24.26 14.35 30.19
C LEU A 335 22.95 14.19 29.38
N SER A 336 22.55 12.98 28.99
CA SER A 336 21.26 12.69 28.41
C SER A 336 20.22 12.44 29.52
N ARG A 337 19.95 13.45 30.31
CA ARG A 337 18.85 13.45 31.29
C ARG A 337 17.74 14.38 30.84
#